data_72b38b9855cf87ad4e8e1b433d656121
#
_entry.id   72b38b9855cf87ad4e8e1b433d656121
#
_cell.length_a   1.000
_cell.length_b   1.000
_cell.length_c   1.000
_cell.angle_alpha   90.00
_cell.angle_beta   90.00
_cell.angle_gamma   90.00
#
_symmetry.space_group_name_H-M   'P 1'
#
loop_
_entity.id
_entity.type
_entity.pdbx_description
1 polymer ?
#
loop_
_entity_poly.entity_id
_entity_poly.type
_entity_poly.pdbx_seq_one_letter_code
_entity_poly.pdbx_strand_id
1 'polypeptide(L)'
;MKRFLLAALFFAVLLMIWEVLFRAKIWSPVLLPAPRQVAVYLEGAAVDGTLVKATIVTMRRLIIGYVIGLVIGLPLGLLTARWKVWQDTIGTLALGLQTLPSVCWVPLALLWFGQTEAAMLFVVVMGTLWSVVIATETGVRNVPPIYRRAALTMGSKRLHIWFKVILPSALPFIVSGMKQGWAFAWRSLMAAEIFVTILTGFGLGQLLHYGRELNAMEQVIGIMIVIVVIGLLADKIFFSPIEKFLHRRWGTSQA
;
A
#
# COMPACT_ATOMS: atom_id res chain seq x y z
N MET A 1 4.34 -24.37 15.85
CA MET A 1 3.05 -24.74 16.42
C MET A 1 2.51 -23.69 17.39
N LYS A 2 3.22 -23.26 18.46
CA LYS A 2 2.70 -22.30 19.47
C LYS A 2 2.23 -20.96 18.86
N ARG A 3 2.96 -20.37 17.90
CA ARG A 3 2.56 -19.09 17.25
C ARG A 3 1.26 -19.22 16.43
N PHE A 4 1.05 -20.35 15.76
CA PHE A 4 -0.16 -20.59 14.99
C PHE A 4 -1.38 -20.77 15.91
N LEU A 5 -1.22 -21.53 17.01
CA LEU A 5 -2.26 -21.71 18.02
C LEU A 5 -2.65 -20.38 18.68
N LEU A 6 -1.69 -19.54 19.02
CA LEU A 6 -1.98 -18.21 19.58
C LEU A 6 -2.75 -17.31 18.60
N ALA A 7 -2.36 -17.31 17.33
CA ALA A 7 -3.08 -16.56 16.30
C ALA A 7 -4.51 -17.09 16.11
N ALA A 8 -4.67 -18.41 16.02
CA ALA A 8 -6.00 -19.04 15.90
C ALA A 8 -6.90 -18.73 17.11
N LEU A 9 -6.34 -18.80 18.33
CA LEU A 9 -7.07 -18.45 19.55
C LEU A 9 -7.50 -16.98 19.54
N PHE A 10 -6.61 -16.08 19.14
CA PHE A 10 -6.90 -14.65 19.04
C PHE A 10 -8.06 -14.37 18.08
N PHE A 11 -8.03 -14.94 16.86
CA PHE A 11 -9.12 -14.75 15.90
C PHE A 11 -10.42 -15.42 16.35
N ALA A 12 -10.35 -16.59 17.04
CA ALA A 12 -11.53 -17.23 17.61
C ALA A 12 -12.18 -16.34 18.69
N VAL A 13 -11.38 -15.72 19.56
CA VAL A 13 -11.88 -14.77 20.57
C VAL A 13 -12.52 -13.54 19.91
N LEU A 14 -11.93 -12.99 18.85
CA LEU A 14 -12.53 -11.86 18.11
C LEU A 14 -13.89 -12.24 17.49
N LEU A 15 -13.99 -13.41 16.88
CA LEU A 15 -15.25 -13.91 16.33
C LEU A 15 -16.30 -14.15 17.42
N MET A 16 -15.87 -14.67 18.57
CA MET A 16 -16.76 -14.86 19.73
C MET A 16 -17.28 -13.53 20.27
N ILE A 17 -16.41 -12.51 20.40
CA ILE A 17 -16.82 -11.17 20.82
C ILE A 17 -17.84 -10.61 19.83
N TRP A 18 -17.59 -10.72 18.53
CA TRP A 18 -18.53 -10.25 17.50
C TRP A 18 -19.87 -10.95 17.61
N GLU A 19 -19.92 -12.28 17.73
CA GLU A 19 -21.16 -13.04 17.89
C GLU A 19 -21.91 -12.64 19.17
N VAL A 20 -21.20 -12.42 20.29
CA VAL A 20 -21.81 -11.97 21.57
C VAL A 20 -22.41 -10.57 21.41
N LEU A 21 -21.71 -9.63 20.76
CA LEU A 21 -22.20 -8.29 20.52
C LEU A 21 -23.47 -8.30 19.63
N PHE A 22 -23.48 -9.15 18.60
CA PHE A 22 -24.65 -9.36 17.76
C PHE A 22 -25.85 -9.91 18.57
N ARG A 23 -25.64 -10.95 19.37
CA ARG A 23 -26.70 -11.57 20.19
C ARG A 23 -27.20 -10.65 21.31
N ALA A 24 -26.33 -9.84 21.87
CA ALA A 24 -26.67 -8.84 22.87
C ALA A 24 -27.52 -7.70 22.32
N LYS A 25 -27.69 -7.60 20.97
CA LYS A 25 -28.46 -6.55 20.26
C LYS A 25 -28.06 -5.12 20.66
N ILE A 26 -26.78 -4.89 20.98
CA ILE A 26 -26.26 -3.57 21.34
C ILE A 26 -26.44 -2.60 20.17
N TRP A 27 -26.29 -3.10 18.94
CA TRP A 27 -26.61 -2.40 17.69
C TRP A 27 -27.73 -3.15 16.96
N SER A 28 -28.44 -2.42 16.09
CA SER A 28 -29.46 -3.06 15.25
C SER A 28 -28.79 -4.11 14.33
N PRO A 29 -29.46 -5.21 13.98
CA PRO A 29 -28.94 -6.22 13.07
C PRO A 29 -28.54 -5.68 11.70
N VAL A 30 -29.12 -4.53 11.30
CA VAL A 30 -28.74 -3.82 10.07
C VAL A 30 -27.36 -3.19 10.18
N LEU A 31 -26.95 -2.71 11.37
CA LEU A 31 -25.66 -2.06 11.58
C LEU A 31 -24.54 -3.06 11.91
N LEU A 32 -24.87 -4.10 12.64
CA LEU A 32 -23.93 -5.15 12.99
C LEU A 32 -24.53 -6.53 12.63
N PRO A 33 -24.29 -7.04 11.41
CA PRO A 33 -24.77 -8.36 10.99
C PRO A 33 -24.05 -9.48 11.74
N ALA A 34 -24.67 -10.66 11.78
CA ALA A 34 -24.02 -11.85 12.34
C ALA A 34 -22.81 -12.27 11.48
N PRO A 35 -21.74 -12.83 12.08
CA PRO A 35 -20.61 -13.39 11.32
C PRO A 35 -21.03 -14.36 10.21
N ARG A 36 -22.08 -15.15 10.47
CA ARG A 36 -22.66 -16.09 9.49
C ARG A 36 -23.22 -15.37 8.26
N GLN A 37 -23.91 -14.23 8.43
CA GLN A 37 -24.47 -13.46 7.31
C GLN A 37 -23.36 -12.93 6.40
N VAL A 38 -22.28 -12.45 7.00
CA VAL A 38 -21.08 -12.01 6.27
C VAL A 38 -20.42 -13.16 5.51
N ALA A 39 -20.32 -14.35 6.13
CA ALA A 39 -19.77 -15.53 5.46
C ALA A 39 -20.63 -15.97 4.27
N VAL A 40 -21.95 -16.00 4.42
CA VAL A 40 -22.89 -16.32 3.33
C VAL A 40 -22.80 -15.32 2.19
N TYR A 41 -22.69 -14.01 2.49
CA TYR A 41 -22.47 -12.99 1.47
C TYR A 41 -21.17 -13.23 0.70
N LEU A 42 -20.05 -13.47 1.41
CA LEU A 42 -18.76 -13.73 0.77
C LEU A 42 -18.77 -14.99 -0.10
N GLU A 43 -19.41 -16.05 0.35
CA GLU A 43 -19.59 -17.27 -0.44
C GLU A 43 -20.37 -16.99 -1.73
N GLY A 44 -21.52 -16.32 -1.63
CA GLY A 44 -22.32 -15.92 -2.80
C GLY A 44 -21.53 -15.06 -3.77
N ALA A 45 -20.86 -14.01 -3.29
CA ALA A 45 -20.06 -13.10 -4.10
C ALA A 45 -18.79 -13.76 -4.71
N ALA A 46 -18.31 -14.85 -4.12
CA ALA A 46 -17.24 -15.66 -4.70
C ALA A 46 -17.78 -16.58 -5.81
N VAL A 47 -18.93 -17.22 -5.58
CA VAL A 47 -19.57 -18.14 -6.56
C VAL A 47 -20.05 -17.41 -7.82
N ASP A 48 -20.65 -16.24 -7.69
CA ASP A 48 -21.11 -15.43 -8.83
C ASP A 48 -19.98 -14.69 -9.55
N GLY A 49 -18.75 -14.75 -9.01
CA GLY A 49 -17.55 -14.14 -9.56
C GLY A 49 -17.43 -12.63 -9.34
N THR A 50 -18.36 -11.99 -8.66
CA THR A 50 -18.35 -10.55 -8.35
C THR A 50 -17.09 -10.17 -7.60
N LEU A 51 -16.74 -10.94 -6.53
CA LEU A 51 -15.58 -10.70 -5.73
C LEU A 51 -14.27 -10.81 -6.51
N VAL A 52 -14.17 -11.81 -7.39
CA VAL A 52 -12.97 -12.04 -8.21
C VAL A 52 -12.81 -10.90 -9.23
N LYS A 53 -13.88 -10.51 -9.91
CA LYS A 53 -13.87 -9.40 -10.88
C LYS A 53 -13.47 -8.09 -10.21
N ALA A 54 -14.08 -7.74 -9.07
CA ALA A 54 -13.75 -6.54 -8.30
C ALA A 54 -12.29 -6.53 -7.85
N THR A 55 -11.78 -7.67 -7.36
CA THR A 55 -10.37 -7.82 -6.95
C THR A 55 -9.42 -7.58 -8.12
N ILE A 56 -9.69 -8.16 -9.29
CA ILE A 56 -8.86 -7.98 -10.50
C ILE A 56 -8.84 -6.50 -10.92
N VAL A 57 -10.01 -5.84 -10.95
CA VAL A 57 -10.10 -4.42 -11.31
C VAL A 57 -9.29 -3.55 -10.35
N THR A 58 -9.48 -3.73 -9.05
CA THR A 58 -8.73 -3.01 -8.01
C THR A 58 -7.22 -3.27 -8.12
N MET A 59 -6.79 -4.53 -8.31
CA MET A 59 -5.38 -4.88 -8.46
C MET A 59 -4.75 -4.26 -9.70
N ARG A 60 -5.46 -4.26 -10.83
CA ARG A 60 -5.00 -3.62 -12.07
C ARG A 60 -4.74 -2.12 -11.85
N ARG A 61 -5.70 -1.40 -11.26
CA ARG A 61 -5.56 0.03 -10.94
C ARG A 61 -4.41 0.29 -9.99
N LEU A 62 -4.32 -0.51 -8.94
CA LEU A 62 -3.23 -0.41 -7.96
C LEU A 62 -1.86 -0.57 -8.60
N ILE A 63 -1.65 -1.64 -9.37
CA ILE A 63 -0.37 -1.92 -10.00
C ILE A 63 0.03 -0.79 -10.96
N ILE A 64 -0.90 -0.34 -11.81
CA ILE A 64 -0.62 0.76 -12.76
C ILE A 64 -0.23 2.03 -12.01
N GLY A 65 -1.05 2.49 -11.06
CA GLY A 65 -0.77 3.72 -10.30
C GLY A 65 0.51 3.62 -9.47
N TYR A 66 0.74 2.46 -8.84
CA TYR A 66 1.95 2.20 -8.07
C TYR A 66 3.21 2.22 -8.92
N VAL A 67 3.20 1.56 -10.08
CA VAL A 67 4.35 1.57 -11.01
C VAL A 67 4.65 2.98 -11.51
N ILE A 68 3.62 3.75 -11.89
CA ILE A 68 3.81 5.15 -12.26
C ILE A 68 4.44 5.94 -11.10
N GLY A 69 3.94 5.77 -9.89
CA GLY A 69 4.49 6.39 -8.69
C GLY A 69 5.95 6.02 -8.42
N LEU A 70 6.33 4.76 -8.66
CA LEU A 70 7.72 4.30 -8.55
C LEU A 70 8.62 4.91 -9.64
N VAL A 71 8.16 4.89 -10.89
CA VAL A 71 8.93 5.41 -12.05
C VAL A 71 9.25 6.89 -11.88
N ILE A 72 8.38 7.66 -11.25
CA ILE A 72 8.61 9.08 -10.95
C ILE A 72 9.35 9.24 -9.61
N GLY A 73 8.93 8.52 -8.58
CA GLY A 73 9.42 8.68 -7.21
C GLY A 73 10.88 8.24 -7.01
N LEU A 74 11.30 7.12 -7.62
CA LEU A 74 12.67 6.65 -7.48
C LEU A 74 13.69 7.65 -8.08
N PRO A 75 13.56 8.13 -9.32
CA PRO A 75 14.47 9.15 -9.86
C PRO A 75 14.47 10.43 -9.04
N LEU A 76 13.30 10.95 -8.64
CA LEU A 76 13.22 12.14 -7.80
C LEU A 76 13.92 11.93 -6.45
N GLY A 77 13.72 10.80 -5.80
CA GLY A 77 14.41 10.47 -4.55
C GLY A 77 15.93 10.32 -4.69
N LEU A 78 16.42 9.84 -5.84
CA LEU A 78 17.85 9.82 -6.16
C LEU A 78 18.39 11.23 -6.42
N LEU A 79 17.61 12.10 -7.05
CA LEU A 79 17.97 13.50 -7.29
C LEU A 79 18.08 14.27 -5.96
N THR A 80 17.09 14.13 -5.08
CA THR A 80 17.10 14.77 -3.75
C THR A 80 18.26 14.25 -2.88
N ALA A 81 18.59 12.96 -2.96
CA ALA A 81 19.73 12.39 -2.26
C ALA A 81 21.09 12.94 -2.75
N ARG A 82 21.19 13.27 -4.04
CA ARG A 82 22.45 13.68 -4.67
C ARG A 82 22.76 15.16 -4.54
N TRP A 83 21.77 16.04 -4.71
CA TRP A 83 21.95 17.48 -4.77
C TRP A 83 21.17 18.20 -3.69
N LYS A 84 21.87 19.04 -2.92
CA LYS A 84 21.28 19.78 -1.80
C LYS A 84 20.13 20.69 -2.22
N VAL A 85 20.22 21.30 -3.42
CA VAL A 85 19.14 22.17 -3.94
C VAL A 85 17.82 21.39 -4.08
N TRP A 86 17.87 20.18 -4.67
CA TRP A 86 16.69 19.32 -4.80
C TRP A 86 16.19 18.81 -3.46
N GLN A 87 17.09 18.57 -2.51
CA GLN A 87 16.73 18.21 -1.15
C GLN A 87 15.96 19.33 -0.44
N ASP A 88 16.52 20.54 -0.50
CA ASP A 88 15.96 21.70 0.19
C ASP A 88 14.64 22.18 -0.45
N THR A 89 14.36 21.79 -1.70
CA THR A 89 13.12 22.10 -2.44
C THR A 89 12.17 20.91 -2.46
N ILE A 90 12.40 19.95 -3.36
CA ILE A 90 11.51 18.79 -3.58
C ILE A 90 11.47 17.88 -2.35
N GLY A 91 12.60 17.67 -1.64
CA GLY A 91 12.63 16.88 -0.41
C GLY A 91 11.72 17.49 0.67
N THR A 92 11.82 18.79 0.89
CA THR A 92 10.95 19.53 1.83
C THR A 92 9.48 19.47 1.40
N LEU A 93 9.20 19.66 0.10
CA LEU A 93 7.85 19.54 -0.45
C LEU A 93 7.29 18.13 -0.23
N ALA A 94 8.10 17.09 -0.49
CA ALA A 94 7.71 15.70 -0.32
C ALA A 94 7.36 15.38 1.14
N LEU A 95 8.13 15.89 2.10
CA LEU A 95 7.83 15.77 3.53
C LEU A 95 6.47 16.39 3.88
N GLY A 96 6.18 17.59 3.38
CA GLY A 96 4.89 18.25 3.57
C GLY A 96 3.73 17.48 2.95
N LEU A 97 3.87 17.06 1.69
CA LEU A 97 2.81 16.38 0.95
C LEU A 97 2.57 14.93 1.44
N GLN A 98 3.57 14.27 2.02
CA GLN A 98 3.40 12.95 2.64
C GLN A 98 2.50 13.02 3.88
N THR A 99 2.44 14.15 4.58
CA THR A 99 1.54 14.31 5.74
C THR A 99 0.08 14.44 5.36
N LEU A 100 -0.20 14.77 4.08
CA LEU A 100 -1.55 14.93 3.58
C LEU A 100 -2.24 13.54 3.49
N PRO A 101 -3.40 13.33 4.17
CA PRO A 101 -4.16 12.10 4.00
C PRO A 101 -4.52 11.86 2.55
N SER A 102 -4.40 10.61 2.09
CA SER A 102 -4.63 10.25 0.68
C SER A 102 -6.01 10.67 0.16
N VAL A 103 -7.03 10.65 1.03
CA VAL A 103 -8.39 11.07 0.69
C VAL A 103 -8.47 12.54 0.28
N CYS A 104 -7.56 13.39 0.76
CA CYS A 104 -7.53 14.81 0.39
C CYS A 104 -7.16 15.07 -1.07
N TRP A 105 -6.55 14.07 -1.75
CA TRP A 105 -6.28 14.15 -3.18
C TRP A 105 -7.52 13.91 -4.05
N VAL A 106 -8.56 13.26 -3.50
CA VAL A 106 -9.76 12.88 -4.25
C VAL A 106 -10.52 14.09 -4.82
N PRO A 107 -10.82 15.17 -4.07
CA PRO A 107 -11.50 16.33 -4.63
C PRO A 107 -10.73 16.96 -5.79
N LEU A 108 -9.41 17.07 -5.67
CA LEU A 108 -8.55 17.60 -6.73
C LEU A 108 -8.53 16.68 -7.96
N ALA A 109 -8.47 15.36 -7.74
CA ALA A 109 -8.54 14.39 -8.81
C ALA A 109 -9.86 14.46 -9.59
N LEU A 110 -10.98 14.60 -8.87
CA LEU A 110 -12.30 14.74 -9.47
C LEU A 110 -12.44 16.06 -10.26
N LEU A 111 -11.85 17.13 -9.76
CA LEU A 111 -11.88 18.43 -10.46
C LEU A 111 -11.08 18.38 -11.76
N TRP A 112 -9.93 17.72 -11.79
CA TRP A 112 -9.03 17.69 -12.96
C TRP A 112 -9.39 16.60 -13.97
N PHE A 113 -9.81 15.44 -13.49
CA PHE A 113 -10.01 14.25 -14.33
C PHE A 113 -11.48 13.77 -14.37
N GLY A 114 -12.38 14.39 -13.57
CA GLY A 114 -13.76 13.93 -13.48
C GLY A 114 -13.90 12.54 -12.86
N GLN A 115 -15.07 11.92 -13.08
CA GLN A 115 -15.40 10.56 -12.63
C GLN A 115 -14.79 9.51 -13.58
N THR A 116 -13.47 9.34 -13.53
CA THR A 116 -12.72 8.49 -14.46
C THR A 116 -11.69 7.61 -13.75
N GLU A 117 -11.17 6.59 -14.45
CA GLU A 117 -10.04 5.80 -13.95
C GLU A 117 -8.79 6.67 -13.74
N ALA A 118 -8.60 7.72 -14.54
CA ALA A 118 -7.46 8.63 -14.40
C ALA A 118 -7.48 9.35 -13.06
N ALA A 119 -8.64 9.74 -12.55
CA ALA A 119 -8.78 10.31 -11.20
C ALA A 119 -8.30 9.33 -10.12
N MET A 120 -8.71 8.06 -10.20
CA MET A 120 -8.27 7.03 -9.25
C MET A 120 -6.75 6.81 -9.33
N LEU A 121 -6.21 6.68 -10.54
CA LEU A 121 -4.77 6.51 -10.76
C LEU A 121 -3.96 7.69 -10.22
N PHE A 122 -4.43 8.93 -10.42
CA PHE A 122 -3.80 10.11 -9.85
C PHE A 122 -3.68 10.04 -8.33
N VAL A 123 -4.76 9.67 -7.63
CA VAL A 123 -4.75 9.52 -6.16
C VAL A 123 -3.77 8.44 -5.71
N VAL A 124 -3.68 7.32 -6.43
CA VAL A 124 -2.72 6.24 -6.14
C VAL A 124 -1.28 6.72 -6.35
N VAL A 125 -1.02 7.44 -7.44
CA VAL A 125 0.30 8.00 -7.75
C VAL A 125 0.73 8.97 -6.65
N MET A 126 -0.14 9.89 -6.24
CA MET A 126 0.16 10.86 -5.17
C MET A 126 0.41 10.18 -3.83
N GLY A 127 -0.32 9.11 -3.50
CA GLY A 127 -0.07 8.32 -2.30
C GLY A 127 1.26 7.58 -2.31
N THR A 128 1.69 7.10 -3.48
CA THR A 128 2.95 6.35 -3.65
C THR A 128 4.17 7.24 -3.71
N LEU A 129 4.09 8.29 -4.53
CA LEU A 129 5.20 9.13 -4.98
C LEU A 129 6.04 9.67 -3.83
N TRP A 130 5.42 10.38 -2.91
CA TRP A 130 6.11 11.10 -1.85
C TRP A 130 6.79 10.16 -0.85
N SER A 131 6.14 9.05 -0.53
CA SER A 131 6.72 8.01 0.32
C SER A 131 7.98 7.40 -0.30
N VAL A 132 7.95 7.12 -1.61
CA VAL A 132 9.08 6.55 -2.35
C VAL A 132 10.22 7.56 -2.48
N VAL A 133 9.93 8.83 -2.73
CA VAL A 133 10.93 9.90 -2.78
C VAL A 133 11.71 9.97 -1.47
N ILE A 134 11.00 10.09 -0.34
CA ILE A 134 11.62 10.23 0.97
C ILE A 134 12.40 8.97 1.36
N ALA A 135 11.84 7.79 1.14
CA ALA A 135 12.51 6.55 1.47
C ALA A 135 13.77 6.32 0.63
N THR A 136 13.73 6.69 -0.66
CA THR A 136 14.89 6.60 -1.55
C THR A 136 15.97 7.58 -1.14
N GLU A 137 15.62 8.84 -0.86
CA GLU A 137 16.54 9.85 -0.35
C GLU A 137 17.22 9.37 0.94
N THR A 138 16.41 8.98 1.93
CA THR A 138 16.90 8.50 3.23
C THR A 138 17.79 7.27 3.07
N GLY A 139 17.39 6.32 2.22
CA GLY A 139 18.15 5.11 1.97
C GLY A 139 19.53 5.38 1.39
N VAL A 140 19.63 6.27 0.41
CA VAL A 140 20.91 6.67 -0.20
C VAL A 140 21.79 7.43 0.77
N ARG A 141 21.22 8.32 1.57
CA ARG A 141 21.98 9.15 2.53
C ARG A 141 22.47 8.36 3.75
N ASN A 142 21.77 7.29 4.12
CA ASN A 142 22.17 6.41 5.20
C ASN A 142 23.29 5.41 4.81
N VAL A 143 23.75 5.39 3.56
CA VAL A 143 24.90 4.59 3.17
C VAL A 143 26.13 5.08 3.90
N PRO A 144 26.85 4.21 4.67
CA PRO A 144 28.00 4.63 5.47
C PRO A 144 29.08 5.30 4.59
N PRO A 145 29.61 6.48 4.99
CA PRO A 145 30.62 7.21 4.21
C PRO A 145 31.90 6.41 3.93
N ILE A 146 32.17 5.41 4.78
CA ILE A 146 33.34 4.53 4.62
C ILE A 146 33.31 3.77 3.29
N TYR A 147 32.13 3.36 2.79
CA TYR A 147 32.04 2.65 1.51
C TYR A 147 32.48 3.52 0.34
N ARG A 148 32.07 4.80 0.38
CA ARG A 148 32.53 5.77 -0.63
C ARG A 148 34.02 6.04 -0.54
N ARG A 149 34.57 6.18 0.67
CA ARG A 149 36.01 6.40 0.89
C ARG A 149 36.84 5.21 0.41
N ALA A 150 36.45 4.00 0.77
CA ALA A 150 37.11 2.76 0.31
C ALA A 150 37.10 2.64 -1.22
N ALA A 151 35.97 2.93 -1.87
CA ALA A 151 35.89 2.92 -3.33
C ALA A 151 36.82 3.95 -4.00
N LEU A 152 36.96 5.14 -3.40
CA LEU A 152 37.88 6.18 -3.90
C LEU A 152 39.34 5.75 -3.77
N THR A 153 39.75 5.15 -2.65
CA THR A 153 41.11 4.62 -2.46
C THR A 153 41.42 3.51 -3.44
N MET A 154 40.42 2.73 -3.87
CA MET A 154 40.56 1.71 -4.92
C MET A 154 40.54 2.27 -6.35
N GLY A 155 40.57 3.60 -6.52
CA GLY A 155 40.60 4.24 -7.84
C GLY A 155 39.26 4.34 -8.56
N SER A 156 38.14 4.08 -7.88
CA SER A 156 36.82 4.17 -8.51
C SER A 156 36.41 5.60 -8.86
N LYS A 157 35.87 5.79 -10.05
CA LYS A 157 35.37 7.10 -10.53
C LYS A 157 33.97 7.40 -10.01
N ARG A 158 33.58 8.70 -10.01
CA ARG A 158 32.29 9.19 -9.46
C ARG A 158 31.04 8.38 -9.87
N LEU A 159 30.87 8.09 -11.16
CA LEU A 159 29.71 7.31 -11.66
C LEU A 159 29.77 5.85 -11.21
N HIS A 160 30.97 5.25 -11.23
CA HIS A 160 31.14 3.88 -10.76
C HIS A 160 30.78 3.73 -9.29
N ILE A 161 31.18 4.68 -8.43
CA ILE A 161 30.80 4.70 -7.01
C ILE A 161 29.29 4.75 -6.84
N TRP A 162 28.58 5.57 -7.63
CA TRP A 162 27.13 5.68 -7.56
C TRP A 162 26.45 4.35 -7.91
N PHE A 163 26.74 3.78 -9.06
CA PHE A 163 26.03 2.60 -9.56
C PHE A 163 26.51 1.26 -8.96
N LYS A 164 27.77 1.19 -8.54
CA LYS A 164 28.35 -0.07 -8.02
C LYS A 164 28.53 -0.13 -6.51
N VAL A 165 28.45 1.02 -5.82
CA VAL A 165 28.63 1.07 -4.37
C VAL A 165 27.41 1.66 -3.68
N ILE A 166 27.04 2.92 -3.98
CA ILE A 166 25.99 3.62 -3.24
C ILE A 166 24.63 2.99 -3.50
N LEU A 167 24.23 2.86 -4.77
CA LEU A 167 22.92 2.35 -5.14
C LEU A 167 22.68 0.90 -4.65
N PRO A 168 23.62 -0.06 -4.85
CA PRO A 168 23.47 -1.39 -4.27
C PRO A 168 23.40 -1.40 -2.75
N SER A 169 24.19 -0.55 -2.07
CA SER A 169 24.16 -0.45 -0.60
C SER A 169 22.86 0.16 -0.06
N ALA A 170 22.23 1.03 -0.83
CA ALA A 170 20.94 1.66 -0.49
C ALA A 170 19.74 0.74 -0.79
N LEU A 171 19.92 -0.32 -1.59
CA LEU A 171 18.83 -1.15 -2.11
C LEU A 171 17.90 -1.70 -1.02
N PRO A 172 18.38 -2.20 0.13
CA PRO A 172 17.49 -2.68 1.20
C PRO A 172 16.54 -1.58 1.70
N PHE A 173 17.03 -0.36 1.86
CA PHE A 173 16.23 0.80 2.30
C PHE A 173 15.22 1.22 1.21
N ILE A 174 15.65 1.21 -0.06
CA ILE A 174 14.78 1.52 -1.20
C ILE A 174 13.62 0.52 -1.27
N VAL A 175 13.90 -0.78 -1.14
CA VAL A 175 12.86 -1.83 -1.15
C VAL A 175 11.92 -1.69 0.04
N SER A 176 12.42 -1.38 1.22
CA SER A 176 11.56 -1.07 2.38
C SER A 176 10.66 0.15 2.11
N GLY A 177 11.20 1.18 1.46
CA GLY A 177 10.43 2.34 1.00
C GLY A 177 9.37 2.01 -0.06
N MET A 178 9.70 1.12 -1.01
CA MET A 178 8.74 0.61 -2.00
C MET A 178 7.58 -0.12 -1.31
N LYS A 179 7.87 -0.95 -0.31
CA LYS A 179 6.85 -1.62 0.51
C LYS A 179 5.95 -0.62 1.23
N GLN A 180 6.52 0.42 1.83
CA GLN A 180 5.75 1.50 2.44
C GLN A 180 4.90 2.25 1.40
N GLY A 181 5.47 2.55 0.23
CA GLY A 181 4.76 3.15 -0.90
C GLY A 181 3.58 2.31 -1.37
N TRP A 182 3.71 0.97 -1.40
CA TRP A 182 2.61 0.05 -1.69
C TRP A 182 1.48 0.17 -0.68
N ALA A 183 1.79 0.22 0.61
CA ALA A 183 0.78 0.37 1.66
C ALA A 183 0.04 1.71 1.58
N PHE A 184 0.72 2.78 1.15
CA PHE A 184 0.08 4.06 0.87
C PHE A 184 -0.77 4.00 -0.40
N ALA A 185 -0.26 3.40 -1.48
CA ALA A 185 -0.99 3.18 -2.73
C ALA A 185 -2.30 2.42 -2.51
N TRP A 186 -2.26 1.33 -1.72
CA TRP A 186 -3.42 0.53 -1.36
C TRP A 186 -4.51 1.36 -0.68
N ARG A 187 -4.13 2.11 0.36
CA ARG A 187 -5.08 2.98 1.09
C ARG A 187 -5.62 4.11 0.23
N SER A 188 -4.77 4.69 -0.61
CA SER A 188 -5.15 5.74 -1.56
C SER A 188 -6.16 5.24 -2.58
N LEU A 189 -5.96 4.03 -3.12
CA LEU A 189 -6.90 3.44 -4.06
C LEU A 189 -8.24 3.12 -3.42
N MET A 190 -8.25 2.56 -2.19
CA MET A 190 -9.50 2.30 -1.48
C MET A 190 -10.29 3.60 -1.28
N ALA A 191 -9.63 4.68 -0.85
CA ALA A 191 -10.28 5.99 -0.74
C ALA A 191 -10.79 6.49 -2.10
N ALA A 192 -10.00 6.38 -3.17
CA ALA A 192 -10.42 6.79 -4.51
C ALA A 192 -11.61 5.99 -5.01
N GLU A 193 -11.61 4.66 -4.87
CA GLU A 193 -12.72 3.79 -5.33
C GLU A 193 -14.02 4.02 -4.55
N ILE A 194 -13.97 4.49 -3.31
CA ILE A 194 -15.17 4.84 -2.52
C ILE A 194 -15.82 6.12 -3.05
N PHE A 195 -15.03 7.11 -3.46
CA PHE A 195 -15.55 8.43 -3.82
C PHE A 195 -15.68 8.68 -5.33
N VAL A 196 -14.90 7.98 -6.14
CA VAL A 196 -14.95 8.09 -7.61
C VAL A 196 -15.84 7.00 -8.17
N THR A 197 -17.05 7.37 -8.58
CA THR A 197 -18.02 6.43 -9.16
C THR A 197 -17.86 6.39 -10.67
N ILE A 198 -17.51 5.23 -11.23
CA ILE A 198 -17.42 5.02 -12.68
C ILE A 198 -18.35 3.88 -13.12
N LEU A 199 -18.87 4.00 -14.34
CA LEU A 199 -19.80 3.02 -14.89
C LEU A 199 -19.11 1.76 -15.45
N THR A 200 -17.81 1.85 -15.72
CA THR A 200 -17.04 0.77 -16.36
C THR A 200 -16.24 -0.01 -15.33
N GLY A 201 -16.84 -1.07 -14.80
CA GLY A 201 -16.16 -2.01 -13.90
C GLY A 201 -16.00 -1.49 -12.47
N PHE A 202 -16.55 -2.20 -11.53
CA PHE A 202 -16.47 -1.86 -10.11
C PHE A 202 -15.30 -2.59 -9.42
N GLY A 203 -14.61 -1.84 -8.55
CA GLY A 203 -13.55 -2.38 -7.67
C GLY A 203 -14.09 -2.68 -6.27
N LEU A 204 -13.19 -3.14 -5.39
CA LEU A 204 -13.52 -3.48 -3.99
C LEU A 204 -14.02 -2.27 -3.19
N GLY A 205 -13.39 -1.08 -3.37
CA GLY A 205 -13.83 0.14 -2.71
C GLY A 205 -15.22 0.59 -3.17
N GLN A 206 -15.57 0.37 -4.44
CA GLN A 206 -16.92 0.66 -4.94
C GLN A 206 -17.96 -0.32 -4.39
N LEU A 207 -17.62 -1.62 -4.26
CA LEU A 207 -18.51 -2.59 -3.60
C LEU A 207 -18.78 -2.21 -2.14
N LEU A 208 -17.76 -1.69 -1.44
CA LEU A 208 -17.90 -1.18 -0.09
C LEU A 208 -18.84 0.03 -0.04
N HIS A 209 -18.68 0.97 -0.98
CA HIS A 209 -19.55 2.13 -1.12
C HIS A 209 -21.02 1.73 -1.38
N TYR A 210 -21.26 0.83 -2.34
CA TYR A 210 -22.63 0.35 -2.65
C TYR A 210 -23.26 -0.38 -1.47
N GLY A 211 -22.49 -1.23 -0.76
CA GLY A 211 -22.99 -1.90 0.44
C GLY A 211 -23.46 -0.90 1.50
N ARG A 212 -22.74 0.21 1.67
CA ARG A 212 -23.13 1.28 2.58
C ARG A 212 -24.41 1.99 2.11
N GLU A 213 -24.50 2.36 0.84
CA GLU A 213 -25.68 3.07 0.28
C GLU A 213 -26.95 2.21 0.35
N LEU A 214 -26.81 0.88 0.19
CA LEU A 214 -27.91 -0.08 0.27
C LEU A 214 -28.21 -0.56 1.69
N ASN A 215 -27.48 -0.09 2.71
CA ASN A 215 -27.53 -0.57 4.10
C ASN A 215 -27.27 -2.08 4.22
N ALA A 216 -26.51 -2.67 3.29
CA ALA A 216 -26.11 -4.08 3.27
C ALA A 216 -24.79 -4.23 4.04
N MET A 217 -24.82 -4.18 5.39
CA MET A 217 -23.62 -4.19 6.23
C MET A 217 -22.87 -5.52 6.17
N GLU A 218 -23.52 -6.63 5.85
CA GLU A 218 -22.86 -7.91 5.56
C GLU A 218 -21.90 -7.80 4.36
N GLN A 219 -22.28 -7.05 3.32
CA GLN A 219 -21.42 -6.71 2.19
C GLN A 219 -20.25 -5.81 2.64
N VAL A 220 -20.54 -4.73 3.37
CA VAL A 220 -19.51 -3.78 3.82
C VAL A 220 -18.43 -4.50 4.64
N ILE A 221 -18.83 -5.25 5.68
CA ILE A 221 -17.91 -5.96 6.56
C ILE A 221 -17.19 -7.08 5.78
N GLY A 222 -17.90 -7.79 4.92
CA GLY A 222 -17.31 -8.84 4.07
C GLY A 222 -16.20 -8.28 3.16
N ILE A 223 -16.47 -7.20 2.45
CA ILE A 223 -15.46 -6.54 1.60
C ILE A 223 -14.31 -5.96 2.41
N MET A 224 -14.55 -5.39 3.60
CA MET A 224 -13.47 -4.94 4.50
C MET A 224 -12.53 -6.11 4.87
N ILE A 225 -13.07 -7.27 5.19
CA ILE A 225 -12.27 -8.47 5.48
C ILE A 225 -11.43 -8.86 4.27
N VAL A 226 -12.02 -8.87 3.07
CA VAL A 226 -11.30 -9.18 1.82
C VAL A 226 -10.18 -8.18 1.57
N ILE A 227 -10.41 -6.89 1.75
CA ILE A 227 -9.40 -5.83 1.61
C ILE A 227 -8.21 -6.07 2.56
N VAL A 228 -8.48 -6.42 3.82
CA VAL A 228 -7.43 -6.76 4.81
C VAL A 228 -6.66 -8.01 4.40
N VAL A 229 -7.35 -9.07 3.98
CA VAL A 229 -6.71 -10.32 3.54
C VAL A 229 -5.81 -10.09 2.33
N ILE A 230 -6.27 -9.35 1.33
CA ILE A 230 -5.47 -9.03 0.14
C ILE A 230 -4.24 -8.20 0.52
N GLY A 231 -4.39 -7.21 1.40
CA GLY A 231 -3.27 -6.41 1.89
C GLY A 231 -2.19 -7.26 2.58
N LEU A 232 -2.60 -8.20 3.44
CA LEU A 232 -1.69 -9.14 4.11
C LEU A 232 -1.03 -10.13 3.14
N LEU A 233 -1.78 -10.62 2.16
CA LEU A 233 -1.25 -11.53 1.13
C LEU A 233 -0.22 -10.82 0.25
N ALA A 234 -0.48 -9.58 -0.15
CA ALA A 234 0.46 -8.79 -0.95
C ALA A 234 1.80 -8.60 -0.21
N ASP A 235 1.77 -8.27 1.09
CA ASP A 235 2.98 -8.16 1.89
C ASP A 235 3.76 -9.49 1.95
N LYS A 236 3.05 -10.58 2.23
CA LYS A 236 3.66 -11.91 2.42
C LYS A 236 4.19 -12.51 1.11
N ILE A 237 3.51 -12.27 -0.02
CA ILE A 237 3.84 -12.88 -1.31
C ILE A 237 4.90 -12.07 -2.06
N PHE A 238 4.79 -10.73 -2.06
CA PHE A 238 5.67 -9.88 -2.86
C PHE A 238 6.85 -9.33 -2.05
N PHE A 239 6.60 -8.67 -0.91
CA PHE A 239 7.66 -7.94 -0.21
C PHE A 239 8.49 -8.81 0.72
N SER A 240 7.88 -9.71 1.49
CA SER A 240 8.60 -10.54 2.45
C SER A 240 9.69 -11.42 1.81
N PRO A 241 9.49 -12.07 0.63
CA PRO A 241 10.56 -12.81 -0.04
C PRO A 241 11.71 -11.91 -0.51
N ILE A 242 11.39 -10.73 -1.06
CA ILE A 242 12.40 -9.77 -1.54
C ILE A 242 13.24 -9.26 -0.38
N GLU A 243 12.60 -8.86 0.73
CA GLU A 243 13.29 -8.42 1.95
C GLU A 243 14.21 -9.52 2.50
N LYS A 244 13.73 -10.76 2.61
CA LYS A 244 14.53 -11.90 3.07
C LYS A 244 15.73 -12.16 2.17
N PHE A 245 15.55 -12.09 0.85
CA PHE A 245 16.65 -12.28 -0.11
C PHE A 245 17.70 -11.18 0.05
N LEU A 246 17.28 -9.91 0.19
CA LEU A 246 18.18 -8.79 0.40
C LEU A 246 18.94 -8.92 1.71
N HIS A 247 18.23 -9.16 2.83
CA HIS A 247 18.86 -9.32 4.14
C HIS A 247 19.90 -10.45 4.17
N ARG A 248 19.63 -11.57 3.51
CA ARG A 248 20.60 -12.68 3.38
C ARG A 248 21.84 -12.25 2.58
N ARG A 249 21.65 -11.52 1.49
CA ARG A 249 22.75 -11.11 0.60
C ARG A 249 23.63 -10.01 1.20
N TRP A 250 23.05 -9.13 2.02
CA TRP A 250 23.77 -8.01 2.67
C TRP A 250 24.17 -8.30 4.12
N GLY A 251 23.96 -9.52 4.63
CA GLY A 251 24.37 -9.92 5.97
C GLY A 251 23.65 -9.18 7.11
N THR A 252 22.50 -8.59 6.85
CA THR A 252 21.70 -7.84 7.82
C THR A 252 20.57 -8.67 8.45
N SER A 253 20.57 -9.99 8.23
CA SER A 253 19.61 -10.89 8.89
C SER A 253 19.94 -10.95 10.39
N GLN A 254 19.07 -10.40 11.24
CA GLN A 254 19.08 -10.77 12.64
C GLN A 254 18.73 -12.27 12.74
N ALA A 255 19.62 -13.00 13.41
CA ALA A 255 19.49 -14.43 13.67
C ALA A 255 18.22 -14.74 14.51
#